data_f2582b8b6cf7037d01d97e3c11eebf90
#
_entry.id   f2582b8b6cf7037d01d97e3c11eebf90
#
_cell.length_a   1.000
_cell.length_b   1.000
_cell.length_c   1.000
_cell.angle_alpha   90.00
_cell.angle_beta   90.00
_cell.angle_gamma   90.00
#
_symmetry.space_group_name_H-M   'P 1'
#
loop_
_entity.id
_entity.type
_entity.pdbx_description
1 polymer ?
#
loop_
_entity_poly.entity_id
_entity_poly.type
_entity_poly.pdbx_seq_one_letter_code
_entity_poly.pdbx_strand_id
1 'polypeptide(L)'
;MAVTRRTLLAGLVSCPVCAGAAHAAGAHWTYEGHGGPQEWGSLESGFQACAVGSQQSPINLEGAVQAAGEGPTLAWKPNAFKIVNNGHTIQADVVGDAGTATMGGKTYSLRQFHFHAPSEHALNGERTAMEAHFVHDAPDGNLLVVGLFMKAGKANAGFAEVMKTAPVSAGATPLKAPLDPSVFLPAERATYRYEGSLTTPPCSEVVDWNVFATPIEVSEADIAAFRAIFPMNARPLQAVNRRFLLRLN
;
A
#
# COMPACT_ATOMS: atom_id res chain seq x y z
N MET A 1 53.51 -8.96 61.89
CA MET A 1 52.28 -8.56 62.59
C MET A 1 51.44 -7.77 61.67
N ALA A 2 50.46 -8.28 61.11
CA ALA A 2 49.02 -8.17 61.24
C ALA A 2 48.61 -6.70 61.49
N VAL A 3 47.74 -6.16 60.63
CA VAL A 3 46.29 -5.99 60.72
C VAL A 3 45.80 -4.96 59.70
N THR A 4 45.06 -5.46 58.73
CA THR A 4 43.72 -5.11 58.24
C THR A 4 43.06 -3.85 58.77
N ARG A 5 42.42 -3.09 57.84
CA ARG A 5 40.96 -2.98 57.79
C ARG A 5 40.46 -2.13 56.60
N ARG A 6 39.56 -2.75 55.94
CA ARG A 6 38.62 -2.23 54.98
C ARG A 6 37.84 -1.04 55.51
N THR A 7 37.57 -0.08 54.63
CA THR A 7 36.34 0.73 54.73
C THR A 7 35.75 0.82 53.34
N LEU A 8 34.63 0.15 53.15
CA LEU A 8 33.75 0.30 52.01
C LEU A 8 33.09 1.67 52.08
N LEU A 9 33.26 2.45 51.02
CA LEU A 9 32.36 3.53 50.71
C LEU A 9 31.49 3.09 49.54
N ALA A 10 30.23 2.76 49.87
CA ALA A 10 29.17 2.55 48.90
C ALA A 10 28.83 3.90 48.26
N GLY A 11 29.32 4.13 47.05
CA GLY A 11 28.85 5.19 46.18
C GLY A 11 27.62 4.73 45.43
N LEU A 12 26.47 5.25 45.79
CA LEU A 12 25.24 5.19 45.00
C LEU A 12 25.50 5.89 43.66
N VAL A 13 25.74 5.10 42.64
CA VAL A 13 25.64 5.60 41.26
C VAL A 13 24.15 5.57 40.89
N SER A 14 23.49 6.71 41.05
CA SER A 14 22.21 6.98 40.42
C SER A 14 22.45 6.98 38.91
N CYS A 15 21.93 6.00 38.23
CA CYS A 15 21.84 5.99 36.78
C CYS A 15 20.75 6.99 36.35
N PRO A 16 21.10 8.14 35.75
CA PRO A 16 20.09 8.94 35.08
C PRO A 16 19.96 8.41 33.67
N VAL A 17 18.75 8.40 33.22
CA VAL A 17 18.37 8.23 31.81
C VAL A 17 17.80 6.85 31.48
N CYS A 18 16.60 6.60 31.99
CA CYS A 18 15.55 6.11 31.07
C CYS A 18 15.09 7.32 30.25
N ALA A 19 15.91 7.76 29.31
CA ALA A 19 15.42 8.57 28.21
C ALA A 19 14.59 7.63 27.37
N GLY A 20 13.27 7.73 27.47
CA GLY A 20 12.35 7.10 26.55
C GLY A 20 12.81 7.48 25.15
N ALA A 21 13.11 6.47 24.33
CA ALA A 21 13.27 6.68 22.91
C ALA A 21 11.92 7.22 22.41
N ALA A 22 11.82 8.54 22.29
CA ALA A 22 10.80 9.13 21.46
C ALA A 22 11.02 8.49 20.09
N HIS A 23 10.10 7.65 19.65
CA HIS A 23 10.04 7.28 18.26
C HIS A 23 9.89 8.61 17.54
N ALA A 24 10.93 9.03 16.85
CA ALA A 24 10.84 10.16 15.95
C ALA A 24 9.70 9.82 15.00
N ALA A 25 8.64 10.62 15.03
CA ALA A 25 7.61 10.53 14.01
C ALA A 25 8.36 10.66 12.68
N GLY A 26 8.21 9.67 11.77
CA GLY A 26 8.86 9.71 10.47
C GLY A 26 8.56 11.03 9.76
N ALA A 27 9.43 11.44 8.83
CA ALA A 27 9.25 12.69 8.12
C ALA A 27 7.84 12.78 7.52
N HIS A 28 7.16 13.89 7.79
CA HIS A 28 5.84 14.14 7.21
C HIS A 28 6.00 14.38 5.70
N TRP A 29 5.24 13.66 4.91
CA TRP A 29 5.21 13.79 3.46
C TRP A 29 3.78 14.03 2.95
N THR A 30 3.66 14.55 1.76
CA THR A 30 2.39 14.90 1.10
C THR A 30 2.40 14.42 -0.34
N TYR A 31 1.27 14.57 -1.04
CA TYR A 31 1.19 14.31 -2.49
C TYR A 31 1.40 15.58 -3.33
N GLU A 32 1.36 16.77 -2.74
CA GLU A 32 1.46 18.06 -3.44
C GLU A 32 2.26 19.07 -2.59
N GLY A 33 2.83 20.06 -3.26
CA GLY A 33 3.55 21.15 -2.60
C GLY A 33 4.80 20.71 -1.84
N HIS A 34 5.09 21.37 -0.73
CA HIS A 34 6.21 21.03 0.13
C HIS A 34 6.02 19.64 0.77
N GLY A 35 7.05 18.79 0.70
CA GLY A 35 6.98 17.39 1.11
C GLY A 35 6.31 16.48 0.08
N GLY A 36 6.03 16.97 -1.14
CA GLY A 36 5.45 16.20 -2.24
C GLY A 36 6.44 15.22 -2.90
N PRO A 37 5.97 14.44 -3.90
CA PRO A 37 6.75 13.33 -4.49
C PRO A 37 8.12 13.71 -5.02
N GLN A 38 8.32 14.95 -5.43
CA GLN A 38 9.59 15.47 -5.92
C GLN A 38 10.65 15.58 -4.79
N GLU A 39 10.19 15.73 -3.55
CA GLU A 39 11.05 15.94 -2.38
C GLU A 39 11.20 14.69 -1.52
N TRP A 40 10.36 13.64 -1.72
CA TRP A 40 10.33 12.45 -0.85
C TRP A 40 11.72 11.87 -0.58
N GLY A 41 12.56 11.73 -1.59
CA GLY A 41 13.90 11.14 -1.44
C GLY A 41 14.88 11.95 -0.58
N SER A 42 14.57 13.22 -0.28
CA SER A 42 15.37 14.11 0.54
C SER A 42 14.80 14.38 1.93
N LEU A 43 13.54 13.96 2.19
CA LEU A 43 12.88 14.20 3.47
C LEU A 43 13.51 13.41 4.63
N GLU A 44 13.97 12.20 4.35
CA GLU A 44 14.57 11.30 5.33
C GLU A 44 15.57 10.37 4.64
N SER A 45 16.64 9.98 5.34
CA SER A 45 17.67 9.08 4.79
C SER A 45 17.11 7.71 4.34
N GLY A 46 16.06 7.24 4.99
CA GLY A 46 15.34 6.01 4.62
C GLY A 46 14.53 6.12 3.33
N PHE A 47 14.29 7.32 2.79
CA PHE A 47 13.45 7.55 1.61
C PHE A 47 14.25 7.73 0.31
N GLN A 48 15.54 7.53 0.31
CA GLN A 48 16.40 7.74 -0.86
C GLN A 48 15.92 6.99 -2.10
N ALA A 49 15.35 5.80 -1.96
CA ALA A 49 14.81 5.04 -3.08
C ALA A 49 13.75 5.81 -3.87
N CYS A 50 13.00 6.74 -3.24
CA CYS A 50 12.02 7.58 -3.92
C CYS A 50 12.64 8.49 -4.99
N ALA A 51 13.92 8.86 -4.84
CA ALA A 51 14.65 9.74 -5.77
C ALA A 51 15.56 8.98 -6.74
N VAL A 52 16.25 7.93 -6.28
CA VAL A 52 17.32 7.26 -7.05
C VAL A 52 16.98 5.82 -7.45
N GLY A 53 15.82 5.30 -7.02
CA GLY A 53 15.38 3.95 -7.37
C GLY A 53 15.19 3.80 -8.89
N SER A 54 15.47 2.63 -9.41
CA SER A 54 15.40 2.31 -10.83
C SER A 54 14.17 1.48 -11.21
N GLN A 55 13.47 0.93 -10.21
CA GLN A 55 12.27 0.10 -10.38
C GLN A 55 11.06 0.71 -9.68
N GLN A 56 10.91 2.02 -9.82
CA GLN A 56 9.87 2.77 -9.11
C GLN A 56 8.46 2.56 -9.70
N SER A 57 7.44 2.69 -8.88
CA SER A 57 6.00 2.62 -9.18
C SER A 57 5.30 3.92 -8.79
N PRO A 58 4.14 4.26 -9.40
CA PRO A 58 3.45 3.54 -10.48
C PRO A 58 4.07 3.78 -11.86
N ILE A 59 3.64 3.02 -12.88
CA ILE A 59 4.08 3.17 -14.28
C ILE A 59 2.89 3.29 -15.25
N ASN A 60 3.16 3.71 -16.49
CA ASN A 60 2.20 3.56 -17.58
C ASN A 60 2.23 2.10 -18.09
N LEU A 61 1.07 1.44 -18.09
CA LEU A 61 0.90 0.06 -18.55
C LEU A 61 0.67 0.06 -20.07
N GLU A 62 1.74 0.30 -20.83
CA GLU A 62 1.75 0.40 -22.28
C GLU A 62 2.88 -0.47 -22.86
N GLY A 63 2.66 -1.06 -24.04
CA GLY A 63 3.69 -1.86 -24.72
C GLY A 63 4.02 -3.18 -24.02
N ALA A 64 3.09 -3.75 -23.27
CA ALA A 64 3.28 -5.01 -22.56
C ALA A 64 3.56 -6.18 -23.52
N VAL A 65 4.52 -7.03 -23.14
CA VAL A 65 4.81 -8.28 -23.85
C VAL A 65 3.84 -9.36 -23.37
N GLN A 66 3.13 -9.98 -24.32
CA GLN A 66 2.29 -11.14 -23.99
C GLN A 66 3.19 -12.27 -23.49
N ALA A 67 2.94 -12.75 -22.29
CA ALA A 67 3.67 -13.85 -21.69
C ALA A 67 2.75 -15.06 -21.47
N ALA A 68 3.31 -16.25 -21.52
CA ALA A 68 2.62 -17.45 -21.13
C ALA A 68 2.44 -17.50 -19.60
N GLY A 69 1.26 -17.94 -19.14
CA GLY A 69 0.94 -18.05 -17.73
C GLY A 69 -0.29 -17.26 -17.34
N GLU A 70 -0.66 -17.42 -16.10
CA GLU A 70 -1.82 -16.78 -15.49
C GLU A 70 -1.36 -15.75 -14.47
N GLY A 71 -2.23 -14.79 -14.15
CA GLY A 71 -2.05 -13.87 -13.04
C GLY A 71 -2.05 -14.60 -11.68
N PRO A 72 -2.00 -13.86 -10.57
CA PRO A 72 -1.95 -14.47 -9.24
C PRO A 72 -3.24 -15.25 -8.94
N THR A 73 -3.10 -16.44 -8.36
CA THR A 73 -4.23 -17.18 -7.78
C THR A 73 -4.60 -16.53 -6.46
N LEU A 74 -5.82 -16.00 -6.36
CA LEU A 74 -6.34 -15.32 -5.18
C LEU A 74 -7.28 -16.25 -4.40
N ALA A 75 -6.91 -16.57 -3.17
CA ALA A 75 -7.71 -17.36 -2.22
C ALA A 75 -8.17 -16.47 -1.05
N TRP A 76 -8.82 -15.36 -1.39
CA TRP A 76 -9.39 -14.44 -0.40
C TRP A 76 -10.66 -15.04 0.21
N LYS A 77 -10.98 -14.59 1.42
CA LYS A 77 -12.16 -15.07 2.17
C LYS A 77 -12.78 -13.96 2.98
N PRO A 78 -14.08 -14.02 3.26
CA PRO A 78 -14.75 -13.06 4.14
C PRO A 78 -14.01 -12.93 5.47
N ASN A 79 -13.75 -11.69 5.89
CA ASN A 79 -13.01 -11.41 7.11
C ASN A 79 -13.44 -10.08 7.75
N ALA A 80 -13.10 -9.89 9.02
CA ALA A 80 -13.21 -8.62 9.69
C ALA A 80 -12.12 -7.66 9.21
N PHE A 81 -12.49 -6.39 9.04
CA PHE A 81 -11.58 -5.31 8.68
C PHE A 81 -11.75 -4.11 9.59
N LYS A 82 -10.68 -3.36 9.76
CA LYS A 82 -10.67 -2.06 10.40
C LYS A 82 -10.39 -1.00 9.34
N ILE A 83 -11.33 -0.09 9.14
CA ILE A 83 -11.21 1.00 8.17
C ILE A 83 -10.47 2.16 8.82
N VAL A 84 -9.36 2.56 8.22
CA VAL A 84 -8.43 3.55 8.75
C VAL A 84 -8.31 4.71 7.76
N ASN A 85 -8.50 5.92 8.24
CA ASN A 85 -7.98 7.12 7.58
C ASN A 85 -6.60 7.39 8.18
N ASN A 86 -5.54 7.11 7.43
CA ASN A 86 -4.15 7.27 7.88
C ASN A 86 -3.53 8.63 7.53
N GLY A 87 -4.34 9.57 7.03
CA GLY A 87 -3.90 10.89 6.57
C GLY A 87 -3.48 10.93 5.10
N HIS A 88 -3.34 9.77 4.43
CA HIS A 88 -2.92 9.65 3.03
C HIS A 88 -3.91 8.89 2.16
N THR A 89 -4.69 8.00 2.75
CA THR A 89 -5.73 7.22 2.09
C THR A 89 -6.75 6.67 3.09
N ILE A 90 -7.83 6.08 2.56
CA ILE A 90 -8.69 5.15 3.30
C ILE A 90 -8.15 3.73 3.08
N GLN A 91 -7.80 3.06 4.16
CA GLN A 91 -7.20 1.73 4.18
C GLN A 91 -8.08 0.78 4.99
N ALA A 92 -8.22 -0.45 4.53
CA ALA A 92 -8.90 -1.53 5.23
C ALA A 92 -7.85 -2.55 5.73
N ASP A 93 -7.53 -2.49 7.02
CA ASP A 93 -6.61 -3.42 7.68
C ASP A 93 -7.28 -4.75 7.95
N VAL A 94 -6.63 -5.86 7.63
CA VAL A 94 -7.10 -7.20 7.94
C VAL A 94 -7.04 -7.44 9.46
N VAL A 95 -8.14 -7.96 10.02
CA VAL A 95 -8.16 -8.45 11.41
C VAL A 95 -8.15 -9.97 11.39
N GLY A 96 -6.99 -10.57 11.62
CA GLY A 96 -6.80 -12.02 11.53
C GLY A 96 -6.28 -12.47 10.17
N ASP A 97 -7.00 -13.34 9.46
CA ASP A 97 -6.58 -13.94 8.20
C ASP A 97 -7.68 -13.81 7.13
N ALA A 98 -7.44 -12.97 6.13
CA ALA A 98 -8.35 -12.73 5.00
C ALA A 98 -7.97 -13.53 3.74
N GLY A 99 -7.04 -14.46 3.84
CA GLY A 99 -6.61 -15.30 2.73
C GLY A 99 -5.30 -14.86 2.08
N THR A 100 -5.03 -15.41 0.91
CA THR A 100 -3.71 -15.34 0.27
C THR A 100 -3.79 -15.02 -1.22
N ALA A 101 -2.64 -14.58 -1.77
CA ALA A 101 -2.33 -14.60 -3.19
C ALA A 101 -1.14 -15.51 -3.43
N THR A 102 -1.16 -16.30 -4.51
CA THR A 102 -0.03 -17.16 -4.90
C THR A 102 0.42 -16.79 -6.31
N MET A 103 1.72 -16.57 -6.47
CA MET A 103 2.35 -16.24 -7.75
C MET A 103 3.71 -16.88 -7.87
N GLY A 104 3.98 -17.57 -8.99
CA GLY A 104 5.24 -18.27 -9.21
C GLY A 104 5.59 -19.31 -8.14
N GLY A 105 4.58 -19.96 -7.54
CA GLY A 105 4.74 -20.94 -6.45
C GLY A 105 4.98 -20.33 -5.07
N LYS A 106 5.06 -19.01 -4.96
CA LYS A 106 5.21 -18.30 -3.67
C LYS A 106 3.86 -17.79 -3.20
N THR A 107 3.57 -17.94 -1.91
CA THR A 107 2.33 -17.52 -1.27
C THR A 107 2.55 -16.29 -0.40
N TYR A 108 1.63 -15.35 -0.48
CA TYR A 108 1.62 -14.07 0.22
C TYR A 108 0.30 -13.91 0.95
N SER A 109 0.31 -13.42 2.19
CA SER A 109 -0.89 -13.20 3.01
C SER A 109 -1.45 -11.80 2.80
N LEU A 110 -2.78 -11.67 2.59
CA LEU A 110 -3.42 -10.35 2.51
C LEU A 110 -3.29 -9.62 3.85
N ARG A 111 -2.79 -8.38 3.82
CA ARG A 111 -2.60 -7.52 5.00
C ARG A 111 -3.57 -6.37 5.05
N GLN A 112 -3.75 -5.68 3.95
CA GLN A 112 -4.64 -4.53 3.84
C GLN A 112 -4.98 -4.26 2.38
N PHE A 113 -5.99 -3.44 2.15
CA PHE A 113 -6.21 -2.79 0.87
C PHE A 113 -6.55 -1.32 1.06
N HIS A 114 -6.23 -0.50 0.07
CA HIS A 114 -6.42 0.95 0.13
C HIS A 114 -6.68 1.54 -1.25
N PHE A 115 -6.99 2.83 -1.31
CA PHE A 115 -7.49 3.45 -2.52
C PHE A 115 -6.75 4.73 -2.88
N HIS A 116 -6.70 5.01 -4.18
CA HIS A 116 -6.12 6.20 -4.77
C HIS A 116 -7.10 6.89 -5.72
N ALA A 117 -7.10 8.22 -5.75
CA ALA A 117 -7.82 9.05 -6.70
C ALA A 117 -6.92 10.20 -7.19
N PRO A 118 -6.70 10.31 -8.53
CA PRO A 118 -7.02 9.34 -9.58
C PRO A 118 -6.26 8.01 -9.41
N SER A 119 -6.38 7.08 -10.38
CA SER A 119 -5.54 5.88 -10.39
C SER A 119 -4.07 6.25 -10.40
N GLU A 120 -3.23 5.45 -9.74
CA GLU A 120 -1.78 5.66 -9.74
C GLU A 120 -1.14 5.17 -11.02
N HIS A 121 -1.49 3.96 -11.47
CA HIS A 121 -1.13 3.50 -12.81
C HIS A 121 -1.96 4.22 -13.88
N ALA A 122 -1.37 4.29 -15.09
CA ALA A 122 -2.10 4.64 -16.29
C ALA A 122 -2.19 3.41 -17.21
N LEU A 123 -3.27 3.30 -17.96
CA LEU A 123 -3.46 2.30 -18.99
C LEU A 123 -3.41 3.00 -20.34
N ASN A 124 -2.36 2.72 -21.15
CA ASN A 124 -2.10 3.40 -22.43
C ASN A 124 -2.14 4.95 -22.32
N GLY A 125 -1.55 5.49 -21.26
CA GLY A 125 -1.49 6.91 -20.98
C GLY A 125 -2.70 7.50 -20.23
N GLU A 126 -3.77 6.74 -20.07
CA GLU A 126 -5.01 7.21 -19.45
C GLU A 126 -5.15 6.73 -18.00
N ARG A 127 -5.47 7.63 -17.08
CA ARG A 127 -5.82 7.30 -15.70
C ARG A 127 -7.32 7.09 -15.55
N THR A 128 -7.70 6.12 -14.72
CA THR A 128 -9.11 5.95 -14.31
C THR A 128 -9.46 6.85 -13.13
N ALA A 129 -10.74 6.87 -12.76
CA ALA A 129 -11.23 7.69 -11.66
C ALA A 129 -10.55 7.36 -10.33
N MET A 130 -10.28 6.08 -10.07
CA MET A 130 -9.63 5.57 -8.87
C MET A 130 -8.86 4.28 -9.15
N GLU A 131 -8.06 3.85 -8.19
CA GLU A 131 -7.40 2.55 -8.15
C GLU A 131 -7.42 1.99 -6.73
N ALA A 132 -7.59 0.68 -6.59
CA ALA A 132 -7.45 -0.03 -5.33
C ALA A 132 -6.20 -0.91 -5.35
N HIS A 133 -5.47 -0.96 -4.24
CA HIS A 133 -4.28 -1.80 -4.04
C HIS A 133 -4.52 -2.80 -2.92
N PHE A 134 -4.41 -4.09 -3.21
CA PHE A 134 -4.50 -5.17 -2.23
C PHE A 134 -3.08 -5.67 -1.94
N VAL A 135 -2.57 -5.34 -0.77
CA VAL A 135 -1.18 -5.59 -0.37
C VAL A 135 -1.08 -6.91 0.37
N HIS A 136 -0.23 -7.78 -0.14
CA HIS A 136 0.09 -9.06 0.46
C HIS A 136 1.57 -9.13 0.78
N ASP A 137 1.94 -9.75 1.89
CA ASP A 137 3.32 -9.96 2.28
C ASP A 137 3.70 -11.45 2.34
N ALA A 138 4.98 -11.71 2.19
CA ALA A 138 5.60 -13.01 2.42
C ALA A 138 6.61 -12.92 3.58
N PRO A 139 6.96 -14.06 4.22
CA PRO A 139 7.89 -14.07 5.36
C PRO A 139 9.29 -13.50 5.07
N ASP A 140 9.70 -13.45 3.81
CA ASP A 140 10.99 -12.89 3.37
C ASP A 140 10.98 -11.36 3.14
N GLY A 141 9.85 -10.69 3.45
CA GLY A 141 9.69 -9.25 3.32
C GLY A 141 9.31 -8.76 1.91
N ASN A 142 9.22 -9.64 0.92
CA ASN A 142 8.70 -9.28 -0.40
C ASN A 142 7.19 -9.10 -0.36
N LEU A 143 6.70 -8.21 -1.21
CA LEU A 143 5.28 -7.91 -1.35
C LEU A 143 4.76 -8.36 -2.72
N LEU A 144 3.50 -8.79 -2.75
CA LEU A 144 2.71 -8.89 -3.96
C LEU A 144 1.54 -7.92 -3.82
N VAL A 145 1.40 -7.01 -4.78
CA VAL A 145 0.29 -6.06 -4.79
C VAL A 145 -0.60 -6.32 -6.00
N VAL A 146 -1.88 -6.50 -5.72
CA VAL A 146 -2.91 -6.58 -6.74
C VAL A 146 -3.53 -5.20 -6.92
N GLY A 147 -3.36 -4.61 -8.11
CA GLY A 147 -3.95 -3.33 -8.50
C GLY A 147 -5.27 -3.54 -9.25
N LEU A 148 -6.24 -2.70 -8.99
CA LEU A 148 -7.57 -2.74 -9.60
C LEU A 148 -7.97 -1.33 -10.02
N PHE A 149 -8.07 -1.09 -11.31
CA PHE A 149 -8.66 0.15 -11.83
C PHE A 149 -10.14 0.24 -11.47
N MET A 150 -10.58 1.45 -11.10
CA MET A 150 -11.96 1.72 -10.73
C MET A 150 -12.49 2.89 -11.57
N LYS A 151 -13.63 2.68 -12.23
CA LYS A 151 -14.32 3.69 -13.04
C LYS A 151 -15.72 3.96 -12.49
N ALA A 152 -16.29 5.11 -12.83
CA ALA A 152 -17.67 5.42 -12.52
C ALA A 152 -18.64 4.46 -13.24
N GLY A 153 -19.67 4.02 -12.51
CA GLY A 153 -20.67 3.08 -13.01
C GLY A 153 -21.56 2.53 -11.92
N LYS A 154 -21.81 1.23 -11.94
CA LYS A 154 -22.61 0.56 -10.92
C LYS A 154 -21.89 0.56 -9.58
N ALA A 155 -22.66 0.69 -8.49
CA ALA A 155 -22.10 0.62 -7.14
C ALA A 155 -21.44 -0.75 -6.89
N ASN A 156 -20.24 -0.74 -6.31
CA ASN A 156 -19.59 -1.91 -5.73
C ASN A 156 -19.92 -1.98 -4.26
N ALA A 157 -20.55 -3.06 -3.82
CA ALA A 157 -21.03 -3.19 -2.44
C ALA A 157 -19.88 -3.13 -1.41
N GLY A 158 -18.70 -3.66 -1.74
CA GLY A 158 -17.53 -3.62 -0.86
C GLY A 158 -17.00 -2.20 -0.69
N PHE A 159 -16.85 -1.46 -1.78
CA PHE A 159 -16.38 -0.07 -1.73
C PHE A 159 -17.38 0.84 -1.02
N ALA A 160 -18.68 0.68 -1.29
CA ALA A 160 -19.74 1.44 -0.62
C ALA A 160 -19.72 1.22 0.91
N GLU A 161 -19.53 -0.04 1.38
CA GLU A 161 -19.45 -0.31 2.82
C GLU A 161 -18.19 0.25 3.45
N VAL A 162 -17.05 0.21 2.76
CA VAL A 162 -15.81 0.87 3.19
C VAL A 162 -16.04 2.38 3.32
N MET A 163 -16.58 3.04 2.29
CA MET A 163 -16.79 4.50 2.30
C MET A 163 -17.79 4.94 3.35
N LYS A 164 -18.85 4.17 3.56
CA LYS A 164 -19.84 4.42 4.63
C LYS A 164 -19.22 4.36 6.04
N THR A 165 -18.17 3.55 6.23
CA THR A 165 -17.48 3.35 7.50
C THR A 165 -16.27 4.26 7.68
N ALA A 166 -15.74 4.80 6.57
CA ALA A 166 -14.50 5.57 6.53
C ALA A 166 -14.56 6.81 7.43
N PRO A 167 -13.57 6.99 8.35
CA PRO A 167 -13.43 8.23 9.10
C PRO A 167 -13.07 9.39 8.16
N VAL A 168 -13.71 10.54 8.31
CA VAL A 168 -13.42 11.76 7.52
C VAL A 168 -12.11 12.43 7.91
N SER A 169 -11.56 12.12 9.08
CA SER A 169 -10.25 12.58 9.57
C SER A 169 -9.45 11.37 10.07
N ALA A 170 -8.16 11.58 10.34
CA ALA A 170 -7.29 10.52 10.85
C ALA A 170 -7.94 9.76 12.02
N GLY A 171 -8.02 8.44 11.89
CA GLY A 171 -8.72 7.58 12.85
C GLY A 171 -9.02 6.20 12.26
N ALA A 172 -9.69 5.37 13.05
CA ALA A 172 -9.99 3.99 12.67
C ALA A 172 -11.36 3.55 13.21
N THR A 173 -12.12 2.84 12.38
CA THR A 173 -13.45 2.30 12.70
C THR A 173 -13.54 0.85 12.20
N PRO A 174 -13.93 -0.13 13.03
CA PRO A 174 -14.13 -1.49 12.56
C PRO A 174 -15.36 -1.59 11.64
N LEU A 175 -15.27 -2.41 10.60
CA LEU A 175 -16.48 -2.82 9.85
C LEU A 175 -17.42 -3.59 10.77
N LYS A 176 -18.72 -3.34 10.61
CA LYS A 176 -19.76 -4.00 11.43
C LYS A 176 -19.96 -5.48 11.07
N ALA A 177 -19.66 -5.85 9.83
CA ALA A 177 -19.81 -7.22 9.31
C ALA A 177 -18.55 -7.62 8.52
N PRO A 178 -18.27 -8.93 8.41
CA PRO A 178 -17.20 -9.40 7.54
C PRO A 178 -17.42 -8.94 6.10
N LEU A 179 -16.32 -8.56 5.43
CA LEU A 179 -16.26 -8.22 4.01
C LEU A 179 -15.46 -9.30 3.27
N ASP A 180 -15.99 -9.76 2.15
CA ASP A 180 -15.24 -10.61 1.22
C ASP A 180 -14.50 -9.73 0.20
N PRO A 181 -13.16 -9.69 0.20
CA PRO A 181 -12.41 -8.87 -0.76
C PRO A 181 -12.63 -9.29 -2.22
N SER A 182 -13.12 -10.51 -2.47
CA SER A 182 -13.39 -10.98 -3.83
C SER A 182 -14.47 -10.19 -4.56
N VAL A 183 -15.32 -9.43 -3.85
CA VAL A 183 -16.31 -8.53 -4.45
C VAL A 183 -15.71 -7.40 -5.29
N PHE A 184 -14.41 -7.13 -5.13
CA PHE A 184 -13.68 -6.17 -5.95
C PHE A 184 -13.12 -6.77 -7.24
N LEU A 185 -13.14 -8.09 -7.41
CA LEU A 185 -12.47 -8.71 -8.55
C LEU A 185 -13.30 -8.57 -9.84
N PRO A 186 -12.67 -8.15 -10.96
CA PRO A 186 -13.34 -8.13 -12.26
C PRO A 186 -13.62 -9.55 -12.75
N ALA A 187 -14.56 -9.70 -13.68
CA ALA A 187 -14.86 -11.00 -14.29
C ALA A 187 -13.69 -11.54 -15.12
N GLU A 188 -13.03 -10.65 -15.86
CA GLU A 188 -11.83 -10.98 -16.65
C GLU A 188 -10.58 -10.84 -15.78
N ARG A 189 -9.71 -11.85 -15.82
CA ARG A 189 -8.58 -11.99 -14.91
C ARG A 189 -7.23 -11.63 -15.52
N ALA A 190 -7.18 -11.20 -16.77
CA ALA A 190 -5.95 -10.77 -17.40
C ALA A 190 -5.28 -9.65 -16.61
N THR A 191 -3.97 -9.78 -16.36
CA THR A 191 -3.20 -8.82 -15.56
C THR A 191 -1.98 -8.30 -16.30
N TYR A 192 -1.56 -7.10 -15.93
CA TYR A 192 -0.22 -6.60 -16.19
C TYR A 192 0.67 -6.93 -15.00
N ARG A 193 1.85 -7.50 -15.25
CA ARG A 193 2.82 -7.83 -14.20
C ARG A 193 4.15 -7.16 -14.43
N TYR A 194 4.73 -6.59 -13.38
CA TYR A 194 6.08 -6.02 -13.40
C TYR A 194 6.66 -5.94 -11.98
N GLU A 195 7.99 -5.94 -11.88
CA GLU A 195 8.70 -5.71 -10.62
C GLU A 195 8.78 -4.20 -10.36
N GLY A 196 8.43 -3.77 -9.16
CA GLY A 196 8.36 -2.37 -8.82
C GLY A 196 8.52 -2.06 -7.34
N SER A 197 7.99 -0.92 -6.92
CA SER A 197 8.16 -0.38 -5.58
C SER A 197 6.83 -0.11 -4.88
N LEU A 198 6.92 0.22 -3.59
CA LEU A 198 5.88 0.98 -2.92
C LEU A 198 5.69 2.33 -3.64
N THR A 199 4.45 2.80 -3.72
CA THR A 199 4.10 4.10 -4.34
C THR A 199 4.14 5.27 -3.35
N THR A 200 4.47 4.98 -2.09
CA THR A 200 4.65 5.97 -1.01
C THR A 200 6.02 5.78 -0.36
N PRO A 201 6.57 6.78 0.33
CA PRO A 201 7.78 6.59 1.13
C PRO A 201 7.68 5.35 2.04
N PRO A 202 8.73 4.54 2.12
CA PRO A 202 10.10 4.75 1.63
C PRO A 202 10.37 4.32 0.18
N CYS A 203 9.37 4.03 -0.65
CA CYS A 203 9.49 3.64 -2.07
C CYS A 203 10.37 2.39 -2.31
N SER A 204 10.38 1.45 -1.36
CA SER A 204 11.18 0.23 -1.42
C SER A 204 10.83 -0.62 -2.64
N GLU A 205 11.83 -1.08 -3.38
CA GLU A 205 11.71 -1.85 -4.62
C GLU A 205 11.58 -3.36 -4.33
N VAL A 206 10.49 -3.74 -3.64
CA VAL A 206 10.22 -5.09 -3.13
C VAL A 206 8.86 -5.64 -3.59
N VAL A 207 8.25 -5.01 -4.59
CA VAL A 207 6.85 -5.29 -4.97
C VAL A 207 6.77 -6.01 -6.30
N ASP A 208 6.14 -7.19 -6.30
CA ASP A 208 5.62 -7.85 -7.50
C ASP A 208 4.21 -7.31 -7.78
N TRP A 209 4.12 -6.38 -8.74
CA TRP A 209 2.87 -5.76 -9.15
C TRP A 209 2.08 -6.64 -10.11
N ASN A 210 0.78 -6.81 -9.81
CA ASN A 210 -0.17 -7.54 -10.65
C ASN A 210 -1.43 -6.68 -10.81
N VAL A 211 -1.53 -5.89 -11.89
CA VAL A 211 -2.63 -4.95 -12.10
C VAL A 211 -3.64 -5.54 -13.09
N PHE A 212 -4.89 -5.72 -12.65
CA PHE A 212 -5.95 -6.20 -13.52
C PHE A 212 -6.22 -5.21 -14.66
N ALA A 213 -6.33 -5.74 -15.87
CA ALA A 213 -6.51 -4.93 -17.06
C ALA A 213 -7.92 -4.38 -17.20
N THR A 214 -8.91 -5.09 -16.67
CA THR A 214 -10.32 -4.72 -16.76
C THR A 214 -10.74 -3.93 -15.52
N PRO A 215 -11.14 -2.64 -15.67
CA PRO A 215 -11.62 -1.84 -14.57
C PRO A 215 -12.92 -2.39 -13.97
N ILE A 216 -13.06 -2.27 -12.65
CA ILE A 216 -14.33 -2.47 -11.96
C ILE A 216 -15.14 -1.17 -11.94
N GLU A 217 -16.45 -1.29 -11.73
CA GLU A 217 -17.33 -0.14 -11.57
C GLU A 217 -17.58 0.16 -10.08
N VAL A 218 -17.63 1.46 -9.76
CA VAL A 218 -18.03 1.99 -8.45
C VAL A 218 -18.95 3.19 -8.67
N SER A 219 -19.81 3.52 -7.71
CA SER A 219 -20.74 4.64 -7.88
C SER A 219 -20.00 5.98 -7.92
N GLU A 220 -20.51 6.93 -8.70
CA GLU A 220 -19.99 8.31 -8.71
C GLU A 220 -20.07 8.97 -7.34
N ALA A 221 -21.10 8.62 -6.55
CA ALA A 221 -21.27 9.13 -5.20
C ALA A 221 -20.14 8.68 -4.25
N ASP A 222 -19.73 7.40 -4.34
CA ASP A 222 -18.63 6.88 -3.53
C ASP A 222 -17.28 7.46 -3.97
N ILE A 223 -17.07 7.67 -5.28
CA ILE A 223 -15.88 8.38 -5.80
C ILE A 223 -15.83 9.80 -5.26
N ALA A 224 -16.96 10.51 -5.31
CA ALA A 224 -17.04 11.89 -4.79
C ALA A 224 -16.81 11.93 -3.27
N ALA A 225 -17.35 10.98 -2.53
CA ALA A 225 -17.13 10.85 -1.08
C ALA A 225 -15.65 10.62 -0.74
N PHE A 226 -14.95 9.76 -1.49
CA PHE A 226 -13.50 9.56 -1.31
C PHE A 226 -12.72 10.83 -1.63
N ARG A 227 -13.01 11.48 -2.76
CA ARG A 227 -12.33 12.72 -3.18
C ARG A 227 -12.61 13.90 -2.27
N ALA A 228 -13.71 13.91 -1.55
CA ALA A 228 -13.97 14.93 -0.52
C ALA A 228 -13.00 14.81 0.67
N ILE A 229 -12.45 13.61 0.93
CA ILE A 229 -11.43 13.37 1.96
C ILE A 229 -10.03 13.54 1.37
N PHE A 230 -9.77 12.92 0.20
CA PHE A 230 -8.49 12.93 -0.51
C PHE A 230 -8.70 13.39 -1.96
N PRO A 231 -8.62 14.71 -2.25
CA PRO A 231 -8.81 15.24 -3.62
C PRO A 231 -7.81 14.65 -4.62
N MET A 232 -6.58 14.40 -4.17
CA MET A 232 -5.51 13.79 -4.94
C MET A 232 -4.54 13.06 -4.00
N ASN A 233 -4.38 11.74 -4.20
CA ASN A 233 -3.42 10.92 -3.44
C ASN A 233 -2.74 9.87 -4.34
N ALA A 234 -2.32 10.31 -5.53
CA ALA A 234 -1.64 9.46 -6.51
C ALA A 234 -0.25 10.01 -6.84
N ARG A 235 0.78 9.17 -6.71
CA ARG A 235 2.14 9.50 -7.11
C ARG A 235 2.22 9.71 -8.63
N PRO A 236 3.07 10.62 -9.14
CA PRO A 236 3.37 10.71 -10.57
C PRO A 236 3.91 9.39 -11.15
N LEU A 237 3.62 9.16 -12.44
CA LEU A 237 4.16 8.00 -13.16
C LEU A 237 5.69 8.00 -13.16
N GLN A 238 6.27 6.82 -13.01
CA GLN A 238 7.70 6.57 -13.00
C GLN A 238 8.12 5.91 -14.31
N ALA A 239 9.40 6.07 -14.67
CA ALA A 239 9.96 5.45 -15.86
C ALA A 239 9.99 3.92 -15.74
N VAL A 240 9.65 3.23 -16.80
CA VAL A 240 9.72 1.76 -16.87
C VAL A 240 11.18 1.28 -16.79
N ASN A 241 12.11 2.10 -17.31
CA ASN A 241 13.55 1.78 -17.40
C ASN A 241 13.79 0.46 -18.17
N ARG A 242 14.56 -0.47 -17.59
CA ARG A 242 14.90 -1.77 -18.21
C ARG A 242 13.97 -2.90 -17.80
N ARG A 243 12.84 -2.60 -17.15
CA ARG A 243 11.88 -3.63 -16.71
C ARG A 243 11.06 -4.15 -17.87
N PHE A 244 10.68 -5.41 -17.77
CA PHE A 244 9.65 -5.97 -18.63
C PHE A 244 8.28 -5.73 -18.02
N LEU A 245 7.36 -5.23 -18.83
CA LEU A 245 5.94 -5.23 -18.53
C LEU A 245 5.32 -6.44 -19.24
N LEU A 246 4.80 -7.37 -18.47
CA LEU A 246 4.19 -8.60 -18.99
C LEU A 246 2.67 -8.46 -19.00
N ARG A 247 2.03 -9.04 -20.00
CA ARG A 247 0.59 -9.27 -20.05
C ARG A 247 0.33 -10.75 -19.84
N LEU A 248 -0.41 -11.11 -18.77
CA LEU A 248 -0.84 -12.47 -18.43
C LEU A 248 -2.35 -12.60 -18.64
N ASN A 249 -2.82 -13.80 -18.98
CA ASN A 249 -4.24 -14.10 -19.20
C ASN A 249 -4.94 -14.61 -17.93
#